data_e658640ed9085cef1626695520904e27
#
_entry.id   e658640ed9085cef1626695520904e27
#
_cell.length_a   1.000
_cell.length_b   1.000
_cell.length_c   1.000
_cell.angle_alpha   90.00
_cell.angle_beta   90.00
_cell.angle_gamma   90.00
#
_symmetry.space_group_name_H-M   'P 1'
#
loop_
_entity.id
_entity.type
_entity.pdbx_description
1 polymer ?
#
loop_
_entity_poly.entity_id
_entity_poly.type
_entity_poly.pdbx_seq_one_letter_code
_entity_poly.pdbx_strand_id
1 'polypeptide(L)'
;LKAAEIARLTGHWTLADDSGIAVDALGGAPGLYSARYGSSNDERIGRLLRELGNAPYRSASFHSAVAVADPHGEIKLEAEGICRGEILTHATGQNAGYDSIFWVREAACTYAAMNQHQRSKLGSRGKAMRQIAQRMRELFGV
;
A
#
# COMPACT_ATOMS: atom_id res chain seq x y z
N LEU A 1 6.36 13.94 -8.45
CA LEU A 1 5.51 13.33 -7.45
C LEU A 1 4.11 13.92 -7.51
N LYS A 2 3.14 13.07 -7.33
CA LYS A 2 1.73 13.39 -7.45
C LYS A 2 1.30 14.55 -6.53
N ALA A 3 1.73 14.53 -5.27
CA ALA A 3 1.40 15.60 -4.31
C ALA A 3 1.97 16.95 -4.74
N ALA A 4 3.22 16.96 -5.21
CA ALA A 4 3.88 18.18 -5.65
C ALA A 4 3.18 18.83 -6.85
N GLU A 5 2.78 18.04 -7.84
CA GLU A 5 2.07 18.54 -9.01
C GLU A 5 0.72 19.13 -8.67
N ILE A 6 -0.07 18.40 -7.89
CA ILE A 6 -1.40 18.87 -7.48
C ILE A 6 -1.29 20.12 -6.64
N ALA A 7 -0.32 20.19 -5.71
CA ALA A 7 -0.09 21.36 -4.88
C ALA A 7 0.24 22.60 -5.73
N ARG A 8 1.14 22.47 -6.72
CA ARG A 8 1.47 23.58 -7.63
C ARG A 8 0.28 24.05 -8.45
N LEU A 9 -0.51 23.09 -8.96
CA LEU A 9 -1.65 23.41 -9.81
C LEU A 9 -2.79 24.06 -9.05
N THR A 10 -3.00 23.67 -7.80
CA THR A 10 -4.12 24.17 -6.97
C THR A 10 -3.75 25.31 -6.02
N GLY A 11 -2.46 25.46 -5.71
CA GLY A 11 -2.01 26.42 -4.71
C GLY A 11 -2.41 26.05 -3.28
N HIS A 12 -2.65 24.75 -3.02
CA HIS A 12 -3.06 24.26 -1.70
C HIS A 12 -2.07 23.23 -1.17
N TRP A 13 -2.01 23.08 0.14
CA TRP A 13 -1.37 21.95 0.78
C TRP A 13 -2.03 20.67 0.28
N THR A 14 -1.21 19.69 -0.08
CA THR A 14 -1.70 18.44 -0.69
C THR A 14 -1.07 17.25 -0.02
N LEU A 15 -1.91 16.28 0.32
CA LEU A 15 -1.48 14.95 0.79
C LEU A 15 -1.79 13.94 -0.31
N ALA A 16 -0.81 13.13 -0.66
CA ALA A 16 -0.99 12.03 -1.59
C ALA A 16 -0.40 10.76 -1.01
N ASP A 17 -1.03 9.64 -1.32
CA ASP A 17 -0.54 8.33 -0.94
C ASP A 17 -0.43 7.42 -2.16
N ASP A 18 0.47 6.46 -2.06
CA ASP A 18 0.67 5.43 -3.05
C ASP A 18 0.94 4.12 -2.32
N SER A 19 0.39 3.03 -2.85
CA SER A 19 0.52 1.72 -2.23
C SER A 19 0.87 0.67 -3.27
N GLY A 20 1.59 -0.35 -2.84
CA GLY A 20 1.96 -1.47 -3.69
C GLY A 20 2.20 -2.71 -2.86
N ILE A 21 2.23 -3.84 -3.55
CA ILE A 21 2.53 -5.14 -2.95
C ILE A 21 3.86 -5.64 -3.48
N ALA A 22 4.72 -6.11 -2.59
CA ALA A 22 6.02 -6.68 -2.94
C ALA A 22 6.07 -8.13 -2.47
N VAL A 23 6.34 -9.04 -3.40
CA VAL A 23 6.40 -10.48 -3.12
C VAL A 23 7.87 -10.90 -3.11
N ASP A 24 8.33 -11.45 -1.99
CA ASP A 24 9.74 -11.74 -1.79
C ASP A 24 10.29 -12.76 -2.81
N ALA A 25 9.53 -13.82 -3.09
CA ALA A 25 9.93 -14.83 -4.07
C ALA A 25 10.01 -14.29 -5.51
N LEU A 26 9.41 -13.14 -5.78
CA LEU A 26 9.46 -12.47 -7.08
C LEU A 26 10.42 -11.27 -7.08
N GLY A 27 11.35 -11.24 -6.14
CA GLY A 27 12.33 -10.16 -6.03
C GLY A 27 11.71 -8.80 -5.69
N GLY A 28 10.55 -8.80 -5.05
CA GLY A 28 9.82 -7.58 -4.68
C GLY A 28 8.80 -7.14 -5.72
N ALA A 29 8.65 -7.86 -6.84
CA ALA A 29 7.60 -7.54 -7.81
C ALA A 29 6.22 -7.88 -7.23
N PRO A 30 5.14 -7.22 -7.66
CA PRO A 30 5.10 -6.13 -8.64
C PRO A 30 5.57 -4.76 -8.12
N GLY A 31 5.63 -4.53 -6.82
CA GLY A 31 6.18 -3.30 -6.24
C GLY A 31 5.53 -2.04 -6.79
N LEU A 32 6.33 -1.15 -7.37
CA LEU A 32 5.86 0.09 -7.97
C LEU A 32 4.88 -0.13 -9.14
N TYR A 33 4.91 -1.30 -9.73
CA TYR A 33 4.06 -1.63 -10.89
C TYR A 33 2.77 -2.35 -10.49
N SER A 34 2.43 -2.40 -9.19
CA SER A 34 1.25 -3.12 -8.71
C SER A 34 -0.03 -2.76 -9.47
N ALA A 35 -0.27 -1.48 -9.69
CA ALA A 35 -1.46 -1.01 -10.42
C ALA A 35 -1.39 -1.33 -11.92
N ARG A 36 -0.19 -1.50 -12.48
CA ARG A 36 0.07 -1.73 -13.91
C ARG A 36 0.29 -3.19 -14.26
N TYR A 37 0.13 -4.07 -13.29
CA TYR A 37 0.39 -5.51 -13.46
C TYR A 37 -0.67 -6.21 -14.33
N GLY A 38 -1.76 -5.53 -14.61
CA GLY A 38 -2.84 -5.96 -15.47
C GLY A 38 -3.84 -4.83 -15.66
N SER A 39 -4.79 -5.00 -16.58
CA SER A 39 -5.83 -4.01 -16.87
C SER A 39 -7.04 -4.12 -15.95
N SER A 40 -7.13 -5.20 -15.17
CA SER A 40 -8.19 -5.41 -14.18
C SER A 40 -7.62 -6.08 -12.94
N ASN A 41 -8.37 -6.08 -11.86
CA ASN A 41 -7.98 -6.79 -10.65
C ASN A 41 -7.80 -8.29 -10.90
N ASP A 42 -8.69 -8.89 -11.67
CA ASP A 42 -8.59 -10.32 -12.00
C ASP A 42 -7.31 -10.62 -12.78
N GLU A 43 -6.93 -9.77 -13.73
CA GLU A 43 -5.68 -9.93 -14.48
C GLU A 43 -4.46 -9.76 -13.59
N ARG A 44 -4.45 -8.75 -12.71
CA ARG A 44 -3.34 -8.49 -11.79
C ARG A 44 -3.13 -9.68 -10.85
N ILE A 45 -4.19 -10.15 -10.24
CA ILE A 45 -4.14 -11.29 -9.31
C ILE A 45 -3.77 -12.56 -10.04
N GLY A 46 -4.38 -12.80 -11.20
CA GLY A 46 -4.07 -13.96 -12.03
C GLY A 46 -2.60 -14.02 -12.43
N ARG A 47 -2.04 -12.89 -12.84
CA ARG A 47 -0.62 -12.80 -13.18
C ARG A 47 0.27 -13.09 -11.98
N LEU A 48 -0.02 -12.46 -10.84
CA LEU A 48 0.75 -12.66 -9.62
C LEU A 48 0.75 -14.13 -9.20
N LEU A 49 -0.41 -14.77 -9.18
CA LEU A 49 -0.54 -16.17 -8.79
C LEU A 49 0.17 -17.11 -9.77
N ARG A 50 0.12 -16.82 -11.09
CA ARG A 50 0.84 -17.60 -12.09
C ARG A 50 2.35 -17.49 -11.91
N GLU A 51 2.85 -16.29 -11.73
CA GLU A 51 4.30 -16.04 -11.55
C GLU A 51 4.82 -16.66 -10.25
N LEU A 52 4.02 -16.59 -9.19
CA LEU A 52 4.39 -17.18 -7.91
C LEU A 52 4.24 -18.70 -7.91
N GLY A 53 3.26 -19.22 -8.64
CA GLY A 53 3.02 -20.65 -8.79
C GLY A 53 2.89 -21.37 -7.44
N ASN A 54 3.58 -22.51 -7.32
CA ASN A 54 3.60 -23.31 -6.10
C ASN A 54 4.80 -23.01 -5.20
N ALA A 55 5.32 -21.81 -5.24
CA ALA A 55 6.45 -21.41 -4.40
C ALA A 55 6.16 -21.74 -2.93
N PRO A 56 7.11 -22.41 -2.23
CA PRO A 56 6.91 -22.78 -0.82
C PRO A 56 6.96 -21.57 0.09
N TYR A 57 7.71 -20.53 -0.28
CA TYR A 57 7.80 -19.29 0.48
C TYR A 57 6.97 -18.23 -0.22
N ARG A 58 5.93 -17.79 0.46
CA ARG A 58 4.94 -16.87 -0.12
C ARG A 58 4.88 -15.54 0.63
N SER A 59 5.95 -15.22 1.33
CA SER A 59 6.00 -13.98 2.10
C SER A 59 5.94 -12.76 1.19
N ALA A 60 5.24 -11.75 1.65
CA ALA A 60 5.00 -10.52 0.91
C ALA A 60 4.77 -9.37 1.89
N SER A 61 4.72 -8.17 1.35
CA SER A 61 4.41 -6.99 2.15
C SER A 61 3.63 -5.98 1.34
N PHE A 62 2.66 -5.33 1.97
CA PHE A 62 2.09 -4.10 1.46
C PHE A 62 2.93 -2.93 1.92
N HIS A 63 3.22 -2.03 1.00
CA HIS A 63 3.94 -0.79 1.25
C HIS A 63 3.04 0.38 0.93
N SER A 64 3.00 1.37 1.81
CA SER A 64 2.32 2.62 1.55
C SER A 64 3.28 3.77 1.80
N ALA A 65 3.33 4.71 0.86
CA ALA A 65 4.09 5.93 0.98
C ALA A 65 3.12 7.11 0.98
N VAL A 66 3.31 8.03 1.93
CA VAL A 66 2.48 9.23 2.06
C VAL A 66 3.40 10.44 1.98
N ALA A 67 3.02 11.44 1.18
CA ALA A 67 3.76 12.67 1.02
C ALA A 67 2.84 13.87 1.22
N VAL A 68 3.35 14.92 1.86
CA VAL A 68 2.65 16.19 2.03
C VAL A 68 3.47 17.27 1.35
N ALA A 69 2.85 17.97 0.40
CA ALA A 69 3.46 19.08 -0.34
C ALA A 69 2.83 20.41 0.07
N ASP A 70 3.66 21.46 0.14
CA ASP A 70 3.19 22.81 0.39
C ASP A 70 2.56 23.41 -0.90
N PRO A 71 1.92 24.60 -0.82
CA PRO A 71 1.29 25.21 -2.01
C PRO A 71 2.25 25.53 -3.15
N HIS A 72 3.55 25.57 -2.90
CA HIS A 72 4.56 25.80 -3.93
C HIS A 72 5.05 24.52 -4.60
N GLY A 73 4.55 23.36 -4.15
CA GLY A 73 4.92 22.06 -4.66
C GLY A 73 6.16 21.46 -4.02
N GLU A 74 6.62 22.01 -2.91
CA GLU A 74 7.74 21.45 -2.16
C GLU A 74 7.24 20.35 -1.23
N ILE A 75 7.89 19.18 -1.28
CA ILE A 75 7.58 18.07 -0.38
C ILE A 75 8.12 18.40 1.01
N LYS A 76 7.23 18.52 1.98
CA LYS A 76 7.59 18.88 3.35
C LYS A 76 7.67 17.69 4.28
N LEU A 77 6.83 16.68 4.07
CA LEU A 77 6.78 15.50 4.90
C LEU A 77 6.60 14.26 4.04
N GLU A 78 7.27 13.18 4.44
CA GLU A 78 7.09 11.86 3.85
C GLU A 78 7.08 10.81 4.95
N ALA A 79 6.30 9.75 4.75
CA ALA A 79 6.30 8.61 5.65
C ALA A 79 5.98 7.34 4.88
N GLU A 80 6.44 6.21 5.39
CA GLU A 80 6.17 4.90 4.83
C GLU A 80 5.61 3.97 5.91
N GLY A 81 4.75 3.07 5.49
CA GLY A 81 4.25 2.00 6.34
C GLY A 81 4.33 0.67 5.61
N ILE A 82 4.60 -0.39 6.36
CA ILE A 82 4.74 -1.74 5.83
C ILE A 82 3.87 -2.68 6.64
N CYS A 83 3.07 -3.48 5.93
CA CYS A 83 2.31 -4.58 6.52
C CYS A 83 2.81 -5.89 5.93
N ARG A 84 3.35 -6.77 6.76
CA ARG A 84 3.89 -8.05 6.31
C ARG A 84 2.84 -9.15 6.38
N GLY A 85 2.93 -10.09 5.45
CA GLY A 85 2.01 -11.22 5.38
C GLY A 85 2.45 -12.25 4.35
N GLU A 86 1.47 -12.97 3.83
CA GLU A 86 1.72 -14.07 2.90
C GLU A 86 0.66 -14.07 1.79
N ILE A 87 1.06 -14.50 0.59
CA ILE A 87 0.14 -14.63 -0.54
C ILE A 87 -0.56 -15.97 -0.48
N LEU A 88 -1.88 -15.97 -0.55
CA LEU A 88 -2.69 -17.18 -0.65
C LEU A 88 -2.50 -17.85 -2.01
N THR A 89 -2.90 -19.10 -2.11
CA THR A 89 -2.72 -19.90 -3.35
C THR A 89 -3.78 -19.62 -4.39
N HIS A 90 -4.90 -19.01 -4.01
CA HIS A 90 -6.01 -18.73 -4.93
C HIS A 90 -6.81 -17.51 -4.45
N ALA A 91 -7.47 -16.87 -5.39
CA ALA A 91 -8.36 -15.75 -5.09
C ALA A 91 -9.68 -16.24 -4.50
N THR A 92 -10.25 -15.45 -3.58
CA THR A 92 -11.48 -15.79 -2.87
C THR A 92 -12.73 -15.09 -3.41
N GLY A 93 -12.60 -14.30 -4.48
CA GLY A 93 -13.73 -13.58 -5.06
C GLY A 93 -13.42 -13.06 -6.45
N GLN A 94 -14.45 -12.57 -7.13
CA GLN A 94 -14.30 -11.95 -8.44
C GLN A 94 -14.01 -10.46 -8.28
N ASN A 95 -13.14 -9.94 -9.12
CA ASN A 95 -12.78 -8.53 -9.19
C ASN A 95 -12.27 -7.94 -7.86
N ALA A 96 -11.80 -8.80 -6.97
CA ALA A 96 -11.19 -8.37 -5.71
C ALA A 96 -9.74 -7.92 -5.95
N GLY A 97 -9.25 -6.98 -5.15
CA GLY A 97 -7.88 -6.48 -5.25
C GLY A 97 -6.86 -7.41 -4.59
N TYR A 98 -5.61 -6.98 -4.58
CA TYR A 98 -4.51 -7.73 -3.94
C TYR A 98 -4.79 -8.03 -2.46
N ASP A 99 -5.55 -7.20 -1.80
CA ASP A 99 -5.93 -7.38 -0.39
C ASP A 99 -6.70 -8.67 -0.14
N SER A 100 -7.35 -9.23 -1.16
CA SER A 100 -8.11 -10.48 -1.05
C SER A 100 -7.22 -11.74 -0.99
N ILE A 101 -5.99 -11.65 -1.47
CA ILE A 101 -5.04 -12.78 -1.49
C ILE A 101 -3.87 -12.57 -0.53
N PHE A 102 -3.92 -11.53 0.27
CA PHE A 102 -2.86 -11.19 1.22
C PHE A 102 -3.31 -11.53 2.64
N TRP A 103 -2.69 -12.54 3.22
CA TRP A 103 -2.98 -12.99 4.59
C TRP A 103 -2.13 -12.23 5.58
N VAL A 104 -2.76 -11.57 6.54
CA VAL A 104 -2.09 -10.82 7.60
C VAL A 104 -2.01 -11.71 8.84
N ARG A 105 -0.82 -12.18 9.16
CA ARG A 105 -0.62 -13.14 10.25
C ARG A 105 -1.11 -12.61 11.58
N GLU A 106 -0.79 -11.38 11.93
CA GLU A 106 -1.18 -10.77 13.21
C GLU A 106 -2.70 -10.64 13.35
N ALA A 107 -3.41 -10.43 12.26
CA ALA A 107 -4.86 -10.32 12.26
C ALA A 107 -5.57 -11.66 12.07
N ALA A 108 -4.83 -12.71 11.66
CA ALA A 108 -5.36 -14.03 11.33
C ALA A 108 -6.52 -13.97 10.32
N CYS A 109 -6.41 -13.08 9.34
CA CYS A 109 -7.35 -12.93 8.24
C CYS A 109 -6.68 -12.25 7.06
N THR A 110 -7.37 -12.21 5.91
CA THR A 110 -6.88 -11.45 4.77
C THR A 110 -6.92 -9.95 5.05
N TYR A 111 -6.09 -9.21 4.34
CA TYR A 111 -6.09 -7.74 4.44
C TYR A 111 -7.49 -7.18 4.15
N ALA A 112 -8.18 -7.75 3.16
CA ALA A 112 -9.55 -7.36 2.83
C ALA A 112 -10.54 -7.57 3.97
N ALA A 113 -10.32 -8.60 4.79
CA ALA A 113 -11.22 -8.96 5.90
C ALA A 113 -10.91 -8.19 7.20
N MET A 114 -9.82 -7.45 7.27
CA MET A 114 -9.51 -6.65 8.45
C MET A 114 -10.56 -5.57 8.67
N ASN A 115 -10.97 -5.38 9.93
CA ASN A 115 -11.86 -4.27 10.29
C ASN A 115 -11.07 -2.95 10.31
N GLN A 116 -11.79 -1.84 10.50
CA GLN A 116 -11.20 -0.50 10.50
C GLN A 116 -10.08 -0.35 11.53
N HIS A 117 -10.28 -0.87 12.73
CA HIS A 117 -9.28 -0.80 13.80
C HIS A 117 -8.00 -1.57 13.43
N GLN A 118 -8.16 -2.78 12.91
CA GLN A 118 -7.02 -3.60 12.46
C GLN A 118 -6.28 -2.95 11.30
N ARG A 119 -7.00 -2.40 10.32
CA ARG A 119 -6.39 -1.68 9.19
C ARG A 119 -5.60 -0.46 9.64
N SER A 120 -6.14 0.29 10.59
CA SER A 120 -5.46 1.46 11.15
C SER A 120 -4.18 1.08 11.90
N LYS A 121 -4.23 -0.02 12.66
CA LYS A 121 -3.11 -0.45 13.49
C LYS A 121 -2.06 -1.23 12.71
N LEU A 122 -2.47 -2.16 11.86
CA LEU A 122 -1.60 -3.13 11.20
C LEU A 122 -1.36 -2.81 9.72
N GLY A 123 -2.30 -2.13 9.06
CA GLY A 123 -2.21 -1.83 7.65
C GLY A 123 -1.08 -0.86 7.32
N SER A 124 -0.51 -0.99 6.12
CA SER A 124 0.59 -0.16 5.66
C SER A 124 0.21 1.32 5.62
N ARG A 125 -0.97 1.62 5.09
CA ARG A 125 -1.48 2.99 5.01
C ARG A 125 -1.74 3.58 6.40
N GLY A 126 -2.33 2.78 7.30
CA GLY A 126 -2.56 3.21 8.69
C GLY A 126 -1.26 3.58 9.40
N LYS A 127 -0.23 2.76 9.22
CA LYS A 127 1.10 3.03 9.79
C LYS A 127 1.71 4.31 9.22
N ALA A 128 1.66 4.49 7.89
CA ALA A 128 2.17 5.70 7.24
C ALA A 128 1.41 6.95 7.69
N MET A 129 0.09 6.86 7.78
CA MET A 129 -0.75 7.99 8.19
C MET A 129 -0.51 8.40 9.63
N ARG A 130 -0.26 7.45 10.54
CA ARG A 130 0.08 7.80 11.94
C ARG A 130 1.41 8.56 12.02
N GLN A 131 2.41 8.14 11.24
CA GLN A 131 3.69 8.86 11.19
C GLN A 131 3.52 10.28 10.64
N ILE A 132 2.75 10.43 9.56
CA ILE A 132 2.47 11.73 8.97
C ILE A 132 1.73 12.63 9.95
N ALA A 133 0.72 12.11 10.64
CA ALA A 133 -0.03 12.89 11.64
C ALA A 133 0.87 13.43 12.75
N GLN A 134 1.79 12.60 13.22
CA GLN A 134 2.75 13.03 14.25
C GLN A 134 3.68 14.11 13.73
N ARG A 135 4.24 13.93 12.52
CA ARG A 135 5.14 14.90 11.91
C ARG A 135 4.42 16.22 11.56
N MET A 136 3.16 16.15 11.17
CA MET A 136 2.34 17.33 10.93
C MET A 136 2.14 18.14 12.21
N ARG A 137 1.89 17.46 13.33
CA ARG A 137 1.78 18.14 14.62
C ARG A 137 3.08 18.87 14.99
N GLU A 138 4.22 18.22 14.75
CA GLU A 138 5.53 18.84 14.98
C GLU A 138 5.75 20.04 14.07
N LEU A 139 5.44 19.90 12.78
CA LEU A 139 5.65 20.95 11.78
C LEU A 139 4.76 22.17 12.02
N PHE A 140 3.48 21.95 12.36
CA PHE A 140 2.51 23.02 12.54
C PHE A 140 2.33 23.47 14.00
N GLY A 141 3.03 22.83 14.93
CA GLY A 141 3.00 23.22 16.34
C GLY A 141 1.69 22.91 17.08
N VAL A 142 0.99 21.85 16.63
CA VAL A 142 -0.29 21.47 17.23
C VAL A 142 -0.25 20.11 17.91
#